data_1df244a7fdb67e690ee9c95e1c03a79e
#
_entry.id   1df244a7fdb67e690ee9c95e1c03a79e
#
_cell.length_a   1.000
_cell.length_b   1.000
_cell.length_c   1.000
_cell.angle_alpha   90.00
_cell.angle_beta   90.00
_cell.angle_gamma   90.00
#
_symmetry.space_group_name_H-M   'P 1'
#
loop_
_entity.id
_entity.type
_entity.pdbx_description
1 polymer ?
#
loop_
_entity_poly.entity_id
_entity_poly.type
_entity_poly.pdbx_seq_one_letter_code
_entity_poly.pdbx_strand_id
1 'polypeptide(L)'
;MKGHVTEIFNQLSTVYEKTVDKEGLYNTEYERPAMLNELPKDLSNKKILDAGCAAGWYTEQLIQRGATVVAIDISPEMVNATKRRVVGNVNVICMDLEAHMPFTDNTFDYIISSLTLHYLKDWKHTFQEIKRVLKPNGTLLFSVHHPFTDISWTKEKQYYSTELIIDNWNKDGKTYEVPFYRRPLQYIINTTSRYFLLEKIIEPQPTQTFKEYAPEKYEVLLKRPQFLIIKSTNSA
;
A
#
# COMPACT_ATOMS: atom_id res chain seq x y z
N MET A 1 -18.92 -1.87 4.65
CA MET A 1 -17.52 -1.53 4.86
C MET A 1 -16.89 -0.77 3.68
N LYS A 2 -16.92 -1.28 2.43
CA LYS A 2 -16.35 -0.57 1.25
C LYS A 2 -16.81 0.88 1.12
N GLY A 3 -18.11 1.15 1.12
CA GLY A 3 -18.63 2.52 1.03
C GLY A 3 -18.12 3.43 2.15
N HIS A 4 -17.92 2.90 3.35
CA HIS A 4 -17.37 3.66 4.47
C HIS A 4 -15.88 3.96 4.27
N VAL A 5 -15.08 2.98 3.80
CA VAL A 5 -13.67 3.21 3.44
C VAL A 5 -13.56 4.26 2.35
N THR A 6 -14.36 4.14 1.28
CA THR A 6 -14.38 5.13 0.19
C THR A 6 -14.68 6.53 0.70
N GLU A 7 -15.69 6.67 1.56
CA GLU A 7 -16.09 7.97 2.11
C GLU A 7 -14.99 8.59 2.98
N ILE A 8 -14.34 7.78 3.84
CA ILE A 8 -13.22 8.25 4.66
C ILE A 8 -12.07 8.75 3.78
N PHE A 9 -11.68 7.98 2.75
CA PHE A 9 -10.60 8.39 1.85
C PHE A 9 -10.97 9.57 0.95
N ASN A 10 -12.26 9.76 0.61
CA ASN A 10 -12.72 10.98 -0.02
C ASN A 10 -12.45 12.20 0.89
N GLN A 11 -12.78 12.10 2.17
CA GLN A 11 -12.54 13.18 3.13
C GLN A 11 -11.04 13.40 3.42
N LEU A 12 -10.24 12.36 3.39
CA LEU A 12 -8.79 12.41 3.65
C LEU A 12 -7.97 12.91 2.45
N SER A 13 -8.54 13.00 1.25
CA SER A 13 -7.79 13.33 0.03
C SER A 13 -6.98 14.62 0.15
N THR A 14 -7.61 15.70 0.64
CA THR A 14 -6.95 16.99 0.88
C THR A 14 -5.85 16.91 1.95
N VAL A 15 -6.06 16.09 2.98
CA VAL A 15 -5.08 15.87 4.06
C VAL A 15 -3.85 15.15 3.51
N TYR A 16 -4.05 14.16 2.64
CA TYR A 16 -2.94 13.47 1.95
C TYR A 16 -2.13 14.41 1.08
N GLU A 17 -2.77 15.24 0.26
CA GLU A 17 -2.07 16.20 -0.60
C GLU A 17 -1.26 17.25 0.19
N LYS A 18 -1.80 17.71 1.33
CA LYS A 18 -1.20 18.83 2.09
C LYS A 18 -0.16 18.39 3.11
N THR A 19 -0.44 17.32 3.85
CA THR A 19 0.33 16.97 5.05
C THR A 19 0.91 15.57 5.04
N VAL A 20 0.11 14.53 4.78
CA VAL A 20 0.58 13.14 4.92
C VAL A 20 1.77 12.85 4.02
N ASP A 21 1.74 13.35 2.80
CA ASP A 21 2.78 13.10 1.82
C ASP A 21 4.07 13.91 2.04
N LYS A 22 4.04 14.92 2.91
CA LYS A 22 5.18 15.78 3.21
C LYS A 22 5.72 15.60 4.63
N GLU A 23 4.83 15.43 5.59
CA GLU A 23 5.15 15.50 7.03
C GLU A 23 4.83 14.20 7.77
N GLY A 24 4.20 13.24 7.11
CA GLY A 24 3.83 11.96 7.71
C GLY A 24 5.03 11.03 7.87
N LEU A 25 5.82 11.18 8.94
CA LEU A 25 7.07 10.44 9.18
C LEU A 25 6.95 8.93 8.98
N TYR A 26 5.83 8.31 9.34
CA TYR A 26 5.60 6.88 9.12
C TYR A 26 5.57 6.50 7.63
N ASN A 27 5.12 7.42 6.77
CA ASN A 27 5.15 7.24 5.34
C ASN A 27 6.52 7.67 4.77
N THR A 28 6.94 8.92 5.03
CA THR A 28 8.09 9.54 4.36
C THR A 28 9.42 8.95 4.80
N GLU A 29 9.55 8.57 6.07
CA GLU A 29 10.82 8.19 6.70
C GLU A 29 10.84 6.74 7.23
N TYR A 30 9.82 5.93 6.88
CA TYR A 30 9.78 4.55 7.36
C TYR A 30 9.32 3.58 6.26
N GLU A 31 8.06 3.69 5.78
CA GLU A 31 7.53 2.75 4.79
C GLU A 31 8.09 3.02 3.37
N ARG A 32 7.98 4.26 2.89
CA ARG A 32 8.32 4.64 1.52
C ARG A 32 9.78 4.42 1.14
N PRO A 33 10.78 4.77 1.97
CA PRO A 33 12.17 4.47 1.66
C PRO A 33 12.42 2.98 1.48
N ALA A 34 11.83 2.14 2.34
CA ALA A 34 12.00 0.69 2.27
C ALA A 34 11.35 0.09 1.01
N MET A 35 10.13 0.52 0.67
CA MET A 35 9.46 0.10 -0.57
C MET A 35 10.25 0.52 -1.82
N LEU A 36 10.67 1.78 -1.89
CA LEU A 36 11.41 2.30 -3.04
C LEU A 36 12.78 1.67 -3.25
N ASN A 37 13.43 1.19 -2.17
CA ASN A 37 14.71 0.46 -2.24
C ASN A 37 14.56 -0.93 -2.87
N GLU A 38 13.37 -1.51 -2.90
CA GLU A 38 13.10 -2.79 -3.56
C GLU A 38 12.82 -2.67 -5.06
N LEU A 39 12.76 -1.45 -5.58
CA LEU A 39 12.55 -1.15 -7.00
C LEU A 39 13.83 -0.64 -7.66
N PRO A 40 14.05 -0.96 -8.94
CA PRO A 40 15.13 -0.35 -9.71
C PRO A 40 15.05 1.20 -9.71
N LYS A 41 16.20 1.85 -9.74
CA LYS A 41 16.25 3.31 -9.87
C LYS A 41 15.79 3.78 -11.24
N ASP A 42 16.08 3.01 -12.28
CA ASP A 42 15.60 3.21 -13.65
C ASP A 42 14.50 2.21 -13.96
N LEU A 43 13.32 2.72 -14.25
CA LEU A 43 12.12 1.97 -14.62
C LEU A 43 11.69 2.30 -16.07
N SER A 44 12.60 2.81 -16.87
CA SER A 44 12.35 3.08 -18.30
C SER A 44 11.85 1.83 -19.01
N ASN A 45 10.85 1.99 -19.86
CA ASN A 45 10.17 0.90 -20.57
C ASN A 45 9.43 -0.13 -19.67
N LYS A 46 9.23 0.18 -18.39
CA LYS A 46 8.40 -0.64 -17.50
C LYS A 46 6.99 -0.09 -17.41
N LYS A 47 6.01 -0.98 -17.45
CA LYS A 47 4.61 -0.65 -17.22
C LYS A 47 4.22 -1.10 -15.81
N ILE A 48 3.76 -0.17 -14.98
CA ILE A 48 3.54 -0.38 -13.55
C ILE A 48 2.09 -0.07 -13.20
N LEU A 49 1.49 -0.92 -12.37
CA LEU A 49 0.22 -0.65 -11.71
C LEU A 49 0.49 -0.17 -10.29
N ASP A 50 0.02 1.04 -9.95
CA ASP A 50 -0.05 1.56 -8.59
C ASP A 50 -1.46 1.28 -8.06
N ALA A 51 -1.58 0.23 -7.25
CA ALA A 51 -2.84 -0.34 -6.78
C ALA A 51 -3.21 0.18 -5.39
N GLY A 52 -4.11 1.15 -5.34
CA GLY A 52 -4.42 1.97 -4.16
C GLY A 52 -3.49 3.19 -4.10
N CYS A 53 -3.51 3.99 -5.16
CA CYS A 53 -2.56 5.07 -5.35
C CYS A 53 -2.74 6.27 -4.39
N ALA A 54 -3.85 6.33 -3.66
CA ALA A 54 -4.20 7.48 -2.81
C ALA A 54 -4.04 8.82 -3.56
N ALA A 55 -3.32 9.80 -2.99
CA ALA A 55 -3.05 11.09 -3.63
C ALA A 55 -1.84 11.06 -4.61
N GLY A 56 -1.42 9.88 -5.06
CA GLY A 56 -0.48 9.70 -6.19
C GLY A 56 1.00 9.87 -5.87
N TRP A 57 1.42 9.78 -4.63
CA TRP A 57 2.84 9.93 -4.29
C TRP A 57 3.72 8.86 -4.96
N TYR A 58 3.35 7.58 -4.87
CA TYR A 58 4.08 6.51 -5.56
C TYR A 58 3.99 6.65 -7.07
N THR A 59 2.82 6.96 -7.60
CA THR A 59 2.63 7.22 -9.03
C THR A 59 3.64 8.24 -9.55
N GLU A 60 3.82 9.38 -8.84
CA GLU A 60 4.79 10.41 -9.18
C GLU A 60 6.24 9.88 -9.15
N GLN A 61 6.63 9.17 -8.10
CA GLN A 61 7.99 8.60 -7.96
C GLN A 61 8.30 7.59 -9.06
N LEU A 62 7.33 6.78 -9.48
CA LEU A 62 7.49 5.80 -10.54
C LEU A 62 7.66 6.47 -11.91
N ILE A 63 6.90 7.54 -12.18
CA ILE A 63 7.04 8.35 -13.40
C ILE A 63 8.41 9.02 -13.44
N GLN A 64 8.88 9.59 -12.33
CA GLN A 64 10.20 10.22 -12.24
C GLN A 64 11.33 9.22 -12.49
N ARG A 65 11.11 7.92 -12.27
CA ARG A 65 12.03 6.82 -12.61
C ARG A 65 11.87 6.31 -14.06
N GLY A 66 11.00 6.93 -14.86
CA GLY A 66 10.82 6.62 -16.29
C GLY A 66 9.74 5.58 -16.60
N ALA A 67 8.94 5.15 -15.61
CA ALA A 67 7.89 4.16 -15.83
C ALA A 67 6.67 4.75 -16.56
N THR A 68 5.96 3.88 -17.30
CA THR A 68 4.58 4.12 -17.71
C THR A 68 3.66 3.59 -16.59
N VAL A 69 2.86 4.46 -15.98
CA VAL A 69 2.07 4.11 -14.80
C VAL A 69 0.58 4.12 -15.09
N VAL A 70 -0.11 3.10 -14.62
CA VAL A 70 -1.55 3.10 -14.40
C VAL A 70 -1.76 3.16 -12.90
N ALA A 71 -2.56 4.12 -12.42
CA ALA A 71 -2.87 4.30 -11.01
C ALA A 71 -4.35 4.05 -10.75
N ILE A 72 -4.68 3.29 -9.73
CA ILE A 72 -6.07 2.99 -9.37
C ILE A 72 -6.32 3.23 -7.90
N ASP A 73 -7.50 3.78 -7.59
CA ASP A 73 -7.98 3.94 -6.21
C ASP A 73 -9.51 3.84 -6.19
N ILE A 74 -10.06 3.38 -5.06
CA ILE A 74 -11.52 3.29 -4.88
C ILE A 74 -12.17 4.65 -4.62
N SER A 75 -11.42 5.62 -4.12
CA SER A 75 -11.86 6.98 -3.82
C SER A 75 -11.76 7.89 -5.04
N PRO A 76 -12.89 8.41 -5.56
CA PRO A 76 -12.86 9.41 -6.63
C PRO A 76 -12.03 10.64 -6.28
N GLU A 77 -12.05 11.08 -5.02
CA GLU A 77 -11.29 12.25 -4.58
C GLU A 77 -9.78 11.99 -4.53
N MET A 78 -9.34 10.78 -4.17
CA MET A 78 -7.95 10.36 -4.29
C MET A 78 -7.50 10.29 -5.75
N VAL A 79 -8.34 9.76 -6.63
CA VAL A 79 -8.11 9.77 -8.09
C VAL A 79 -7.94 11.20 -8.61
N ASN A 80 -8.80 12.13 -8.18
CA ASN A 80 -8.70 13.54 -8.54
C ASN A 80 -7.41 14.18 -7.99
N ALA A 81 -7.02 13.87 -6.74
CA ALA A 81 -5.78 14.32 -6.14
C ALA A 81 -4.55 13.81 -6.91
N THR A 82 -4.55 12.52 -7.28
CA THR A 82 -3.51 11.93 -8.13
C THR A 82 -3.41 12.65 -9.48
N LYS A 83 -4.55 12.89 -10.15
CA LYS A 83 -4.57 13.63 -11.44
C LYS A 83 -4.02 15.06 -11.32
N ARG A 84 -4.20 15.73 -10.18
CA ARG A 84 -3.62 17.05 -9.94
C ARG A 84 -2.11 16.99 -9.72
N ARG A 85 -1.62 15.92 -9.07
CA ARG A 85 -0.19 15.75 -8.76
C ARG A 85 0.65 15.39 -9.96
N VAL A 86 0.17 14.44 -10.78
CA VAL A 86 0.97 13.88 -11.85
C VAL A 86 0.75 14.65 -13.15
N VAL A 87 1.86 15.02 -13.81
CA VAL A 87 1.84 15.68 -15.12
C VAL A 87 2.29 14.65 -16.16
N GLY A 88 1.56 14.53 -17.25
CA GLY A 88 1.92 13.66 -18.36
C GLY A 88 0.88 12.58 -18.67
N ASN A 89 1.29 11.59 -19.45
CA ASN A 89 0.41 10.54 -19.96
C ASN A 89 0.23 9.40 -18.96
N VAL A 90 -0.48 9.69 -17.86
CA VAL A 90 -0.78 8.72 -16.81
C VAL A 90 -2.27 8.35 -16.85
N ASN A 91 -2.58 7.07 -16.82
CA ASN A 91 -3.95 6.61 -16.72
C ASN A 91 -4.34 6.45 -15.25
N VAL A 92 -5.22 7.31 -14.74
CA VAL A 92 -5.70 7.27 -13.35
C VAL A 92 -7.18 6.92 -13.34
N ILE A 93 -7.52 5.78 -12.73
CA ILE A 93 -8.83 5.15 -12.80
C ILE A 93 -9.42 5.00 -11.40
N CYS A 94 -10.69 5.40 -11.24
CA CYS A 94 -11.45 5.08 -10.03
C CYS A 94 -11.94 3.64 -10.12
N MET A 95 -11.40 2.74 -9.28
CA MET A 95 -11.67 1.32 -9.35
C MET A 95 -11.48 0.62 -8.01
N ASP A 96 -12.36 -0.36 -7.77
CA ASP A 96 -12.25 -1.27 -6.63
C ASP A 96 -11.30 -2.43 -6.95
N LEU A 97 -10.30 -2.69 -6.10
CA LEU A 97 -9.36 -3.81 -6.24
C LEU A 97 -10.02 -5.20 -6.11
N GLU A 98 -11.21 -5.28 -5.54
CA GLU A 98 -12.00 -6.52 -5.47
C GLU A 98 -12.85 -6.74 -6.73
N ALA A 99 -12.86 -5.80 -7.69
CA ALA A 99 -13.52 -5.97 -8.99
C ALA A 99 -12.58 -6.61 -10.02
N HIS A 100 -13.16 -7.09 -11.13
CA HIS A 100 -12.38 -7.51 -12.29
C HIS A 100 -11.62 -6.31 -12.88
N MET A 101 -10.30 -6.45 -13.05
CA MET A 101 -9.46 -5.40 -13.60
C MET A 101 -9.58 -5.32 -15.13
N PRO A 102 -9.92 -4.15 -15.71
CA PRO A 102 -10.11 -3.99 -17.15
C PRO A 102 -8.77 -3.93 -17.91
N PHE A 103 -7.86 -4.81 -17.57
CA PHE A 103 -6.56 -4.93 -18.21
C PHE A 103 -6.41 -6.34 -18.81
N THR A 104 -5.69 -6.43 -19.91
CA THR A 104 -5.33 -7.71 -20.51
C THR A 104 -4.35 -8.48 -19.64
N ASP A 105 -4.31 -9.78 -19.81
CA ASP A 105 -3.33 -10.64 -19.13
C ASP A 105 -1.90 -10.17 -19.44
N ASN A 106 -1.00 -10.39 -18.50
CA ASN A 106 0.43 -10.10 -18.69
C ASN A 106 0.73 -8.65 -19.13
N THR A 107 0.04 -7.69 -18.55
CA THR A 107 0.16 -6.26 -18.91
C THR A 107 1.30 -5.54 -18.18
N PHE A 108 1.48 -5.82 -16.88
CA PHE A 108 2.36 -5.03 -16.02
C PHE A 108 3.66 -5.77 -15.70
N ASP A 109 4.78 -5.02 -15.70
CA ASP A 109 6.08 -5.51 -15.23
C ASP A 109 6.16 -5.52 -13.71
N TYR A 110 5.52 -4.53 -13.07
CA TYR A 110 5.42 -4.39 -11.61
C TYR A 110 4.01 -4.03 -11.21
N ILE A 111 3.58 -4.52 -10.05
CA ILE A 111 2.40 -4.05 -9.34
C ILE A 111 2.84 -3.64 -7.94
N ILE A 112 2.52 -2.40 -7.55
CA ILE A 112 2.84 -1.84 -6.25
C ILE A 112 1.55 -1.58 -5.52
N SER A 113 1.48 -1.94 -4.23
CA SER A 113 0.32 -1.65 -3.38
C SER A 113 0.80 -1.26 -1.98
N SER A 114 0.86 0.04 -1.72
CA SER A 114 1.32 0.58 -0.44
C SER A 114 0.15 0.75 0.52
N LEU A 115 0.20 0.06 1.67
CA LEU A 115 -0.74 0.19 2.78
C LEU A 115 -2.23 0.17 2.36
N THR A 116 -2.57 -0.70 1.39
CA THR A 116 -3.91 -0.77 0.79
C THR A 116 -4.59 -2.11 1.04
N LEU A 117 -3.89 -3.24 0.87
CA LEU A 117 -4.51 -4.56 0.89
C LEU A 117 -5.16 -4.92 2.24
N HIS A 118 -4.76 -4.28 3.34
CA HIS A 118 -5.38 -4.53 4.64
C HIS A 118 -6.81 -3.99 4.76
N TYR A 119 -7.27 -3.14 3.82
CA TYR A 119 -8.68 -2.72 3.74
C TYR A 119 -9.59 -3.79 3.13
N LEU A 120 -9.04 -4.77 2.43
CA LEU A 120 -9.81 -5.85 1.80
C LEU A 120 -10.04 -6.99 2.80
N LYS A 121 -11.26 -7.51 2.86
CA LYS A 121 -11.60 -8.64 3.73
C LYS A 121 -10.98 -9.95 3.25
N ASP A 122 -11.02 -10.20 1.96
CA ASP A 122 -10.47 -11.40 1.31
C ASP A 122 -9.56 -10.99 0.16
N TRP A 123 -8.38 -11.61 0.11
CA TRP A 123 -7.40 -11.32 -0.93
C TRP A 123 -7.48 -12.24 -2.14
N LYS A 124 -8.30 -13.29 -2.08
CA LYS A 124 -8.31 -14.35 -3.09
C LYS A 124 -8.56 -13.80 -4.50
N HIS A 125 -9.66 -13.09 -4.68
CA HIS A 125 -10.01 -12.54 -6.00
C HIS A 125 -9.01 -11.49 -6.47
N THR A 126 -8.63 -10.57 -5.58
CA THR A 126 -7.63 -9.54 -5.87
C THR A 126 -6.30 -10.15 -6.30
N PHE A 127 -5.83 -11.20 -5.62
CA PHE A 127 -4.56 -11.86 -5.97
C PHE A 127 -4.67 -12.66 -7.27
N GLN A 128 -5.84 -13.23 -7.60
CA GLN A 128 -6.09 -13.85 -8.90
C GLN A 128 -5.99 -12.81 -10.03
N GLU A 129 -6.59 -11.65 -9.86
CA GLU A 129 -6.52 -10.57 -10.84
C GLU A 129 -5.12 -9.97 -10.95
N ILE A 130 -4.44 -9.71 -9.82
CA ILE A 130 -3.04 -9.29 -9.81
C ILE A 130 -2.16 -10.30 -10.57
N LYS A 131 -2.32 -11.60 -10.30
CA LYS A 131 -1.57 -12.66 -11.00
C LYS A 131 -1.85 -12.63 -12.50
N ARG A 132 -3.09 -12.48 -12.90
CA ARG A 132 -3.51 -12.45 -14.32
C ARG A 132 -2.88 -11.29 -15.07
N VAL A 133 -2.93 -10.09 -14.50
CA VAL A 133 -2.45 -8.88 -15.19
C VAL A 133 -0.96 -8.64 -15.06
N LEU A 134 -0.28 -9.32 -14.13
CA LEU A 134 1.17 -9.26 -13.95
C LEU A 134 1.85 -10.21 -14.93
N LYS A 135 2.87 -9.73 -15.65
CA LYS A 135 3.65 -10.53 -16.59
C LYS A 135 4.31 -11.72 -15.89
N PRO A 136 4.64 -12.81 -16.63
CA PRO A 136 5.58 -13.82 -16.15
C PRO A 136 6.88 -13.16 -15.70
N ASN A 137 7.40 -13.55 -14.55
CA ASN A 137 8.54 -12.91 -13.87
C ASN A 137 8.33 -11.43 -13.47
N GLY A 138 7.11 -10.91 -13.58
CA GLY A 138 6.76 -9.60 -13.05
C GLY A 138 6.73 -9.60 -11.52
N THR A 139 6.96 -8.45 -10.91
CA THR A 139 7.08 -8.30 -9.46
C THR A 139 5.81 -7.71 -8.86
N LEU A 140 5.29 -8.35 -7.82
CA LEU A 140 4.33 -7.77 -6.87
C LEU A 140 5.09 -7.31 -5.62
N LEU A 141 5.00 -6.02 -5.32
CA LEU A 141 5.56 -5.40 -4.12
C LEU A 141 4.43 -4.71 -3.35
N PHE A 142 4.18 -5.14 -2.11
CA PHE A 142 3.15 -4.50 -1.31
C PHE A 142 3.54 -4.35 0.15
N SER A 143 2.95 -3.37 0.82
CA SER A 143 3.04 -3.17 2.25
C SER A 143 1.68 -3.26 2.92
N VAL A 144 1.69 -3.74 4.16
CA VAL A 144 0.51 -3.82 5.04
C VAL A 144 0.92 -3.49 6.47
N HIS A 145 -0.03 -3.29 7.35
CA HIS A 145 0.22 -3.24 8.78
C HIS A 145 0.85 -4.54 9.28
N HIS A 146 1.75 -4.44 10.24
CA HIS A 146 2.44 -5.60 10.78
C HIS A 146 1.56 -6.34 11.79
N PRO A 147 1.30 -7.65 11.61
CA PRO A 147 0.39 -8.42 12.47
C PRO A 147 0.77 -8.42 13.96
N PHE A 148 2.07 -8.34 14.24
CA PHE A 148 2.60 -8.29 15.60
C PHE A 148 2.25 -6.99 16.33
N THR A 149 2.16 -5.88 15.61
CA THR A 149 1.75 -4.59 16.17
C THR A 149 0.23 -4.49 16.25
N ASP A 150 -0.46 -4.91 15.19
CA ASP A 150 -1.92 -4.83 15.13
C ASP A 150 -2.62 -5.60 16.25
N ILE A 151 -2.06 -6.73 16.71
CA ILE A 151 -2.65 -7.51 17.81
C ILE A 151 -2.77 -6.69 19.10
N SER A 152 -1.93 -5.68 19.29
CA SER A 152 -2.00 -4.82 20.47
C SER A 152 -3.26 -3.94 20.50
N TRP A 153 -3.91 -3.73 19.35
CA TRP A 153 -5.10 -2.91 19.17
C TRP A 153 -6.41 -3.72 19.30
N THR A 154 -6.32 -5.07 19.33
CA THR A 154 -7.49 -5.92 19.51
C THR A 154 -7.83 -6.09 20.99
N LYS A 155 -9.13 -6.16 21.32
CA LYS A 155 -9.60 -6.40 22.69
C LYS A 155 -9.28 -7.82 23.15
N GLU A 156 -9.55 -8.81 22.31
CA GLU A 156 -9.46 -10.23 22.65
C GLU A 156 -8.09 -10.84 22.41
N LYS A 157 -7.20 -10.14 21.71
CA LYS A 157 -5.83 -10.58 21.39
C LYS A 157 -5.74 -11.98 20.76
N GLN A 158 -6.74 -12.35 19.97
CA GLN A 158 -6.77 -13.64 19.26
C GLN A 158 -5.91 -13.55 17.99
N TYR A 159 -4.63 -13.84 18.12
CA TYR A 159 -3.67 -13.66 17.03
C TYR A 159 -4.06 -14.34 15.72
N TYR A 160 -4.63 -15.54 15.76
CA TYR A 160 -4.90 -16.35 14.56
C TYR A 160 -6.19 -15.99 13.82
N SER A 161 -7.01 -15.11 14.36
CA SER A 161 -8.23 -14.63 13.68
C SER A 161 -7.93 -13.49 12.70
N THR A 162 -8.78 -13.35 11.67
CA THR A 162 -8.86 -12.12 10.86
C THR A 162 -9.96 -11.26 11.46
N GLU A 163 -9.60 -10.08 11.93
CA GLU A 163 -10.49 -9.19 12.66
C GLU A 163 -10.57 -7.82 12.01
N LEU A 164 -11.75 -7.21 12.06
CA LEU A 164 -11.93 -5.81 11.71
C LEU A 164 -11.52 -4.95 12.90
N ILE A 165 -10.56 -4.07 12.67
CA ILE A 165 -10.12 -3.04 13.62
C ILE A 165 -10.59 -1.68 13.12
N ILE A 166 -10.93 -0.79 14.03
CA ILE A 166 -11.18 0.63 13.73
C ILE A 166 -10.07 1.41 14.39
N ASP A 167 -9.25 2.08 13.58
CA ASP A 167 -8.20 2.98 14.04
C ASP A 167 -8.69 4.44 13.97
N ASN A 168 -8.39 5.21 15.00
CA ASN A 168 -8.80 6.60 15.10
C ASN A 168 -7.67 7.53 14.64
N TRP A 169 -7.78 8.04 13.44
CA TRP A 169 -6.81 8.97 12.87
C TRP A 169 -7.19 10.41 13.17
N ASN A 170 -6.36 11.09 13.97
CA ASN A 170 -6.53 12.52 14.24
C ASN A 170 -5.74 13.33 13.21
N LYS A 171 -6.45 13.98 12.29
CA LYS A 171 -5.88 14.79 11.21
C LYS A 171 -6.65 16.11 11.09
N ASP A 172 -5.95 17.23 10.99
CA ASP A 172 -6.52 18.58 10.79
C ASP A 172 -7.66 18.90 11.78
N GLY A 173 -7.50 18.49 13.06
CA GLY A 173 -8.50 18.70 14.11
C GLY A 173 -9.75 17.85 14.02
N LYS A 174 -9.79 16.86 13.11
CA LYS A 174 -10.86 15.88 12.97
C LYS A 174 -10.37 14.48 13.30
N THR A 175 -11.28 13.64 13.80
CA THR A 175 -11.06 12.20 14.00
C THR A 175 -11.76 11.43 12.89
N TYR A 176 -11.01 10.54 12.25
CA TYR A 176 -11.50 9.64 11.21
C TYR A 176 -11.42 8.20 11.75
N GLU A 177 -12.53 7.49 11.76
CA GLU A 177 -12.61 6.09 12.14
C GLU A 177 -12.27 5.21 10.93
N VAL A 178 -11.00 4.80 10.81
CA VAL A 178 -10.48 4.06 9.66
C VAL A 178 -10.54 2.55 9.93
N PRO A 179 -11.47 1.81 9.31
CA PRO A 179 -11.56 0.36 9.49
C PRO A 179 -10.57 -0.37 8.60
N PHE A 180 -9.85 -1.34 9.16
CA PHE A 180 -9.01 -2.25 8.39
C PHE A 180 -9.04 -3.67 8.98
N TYR A 181 -8.65 -4.67 8.19
CA TYR A 181 -8.57 -6.05 8.63
C TYR A 181 -7.15 -6.39 9.10
N ARG A 182 -7.01 -6.70 10.39
CA ARG A 182 -5.85 -7.37 10.93
C ARG A 182 -5.85 -8.85 10.49
N ARG A 183 -4.68 -9.39 10.19
CA ARG A 183 -4.48 -10.79 9.81
C ARG A 183 -3.25 -11.35 10.49
N PRO A 184 -3.19 -12.65 10.82
CA PRO A 184 -1.97 -13.28 11.29
C PRO A 184 -0.93 -13.33 10.15
N LEU A 185 0.36 -13.31 10.51
CA LEU A 185 1.47 -13.37 9.56
C LEU A 185 1.34 -14.56 8.59
N GLN A 186 0.98 -15.74 9.14
CA GLN A 186 0.77 -16.94 8.32
C GLN A 186 -0.28 -16.75 7.22
N TYR A 187 -1.34 -15.95 7.46
CA TYR A 187 -2.34 -15.67 6.42
C TYR A 187 -1.73 -14.87 5.29
N ILE A 188 -0.97 -13.82 5.61
CA ILE A 188 -0.31 -12.95 4.63
C ILE A 188 0.65 -13.78 3.77
N ILE A 189 1.55 -14.52 4.41
CA ILE A 189 2.59 -15.30 3.73
C ILE A 189 1.98 -16.43 2.90
N ASN A 190 1.10 -17.24 3.49
CA ASN A 190 0.53 -18.41 2.80
C ASN A 190 -0.40 -18.00 1.66
N THR A 191 -1.14 -16.88 1.80
CA THR A 191 -1.95 -16.36 0.70
C THR A 191 -1.08 -15.85 -0.43
N THR A 192 0.00 -15.13 -0.13
CA THR A 192 0.95 -14.66 -1.14
C THR A 192 1.60 -15.84 -1.86
N SER A 193 2.14 -16.80 -1.13
CA SER A 193 2.84 -17.99 -1.69
C SER A 193 1.94 -18.91 -2.51
N ARG A 194 0.62 -18.83 -2.35
CA ARG A 194 -0.33 -19.59 -3.18
C ARG A 194 -0.37 -19.10 -4.63
N TYR A 195 -0.11 -17.81 -4.84
CA TYR A 195 -0.24 -17.15 -6.14
C TYR A 195 1.10 -16.75 -6.74
N PHE A 196 2.10 -16.47 -5.90
CA PHE A 196 3.38 -15.89 -6.28
C PHE A 196 4.54 -16.62 -5.62
N LEU A 197 5.72 -16.57 -6.22
CA LEU A 197 6.96 -16.97 -5.59
C LEU A 197 7.42 -15.85 -4.64
N LEU A 198 7.46 -16.14 -3.36
CA LEU A 198 7.91 -15.19 -2.34
C LEU A 198 9.43 -14.98 -2.47
N GLU A 199 9.86 -13.73 -2.67
CA GLU A 199 11.28 -13.36 -2.74
C GLU A 199 11.82 -12.84 -1.42
N LYS A 200 11.09 -11.88 -0.82
CA LYS A 200 11.51 -11.24 0.42
C LYS A 200 10.33 -10.92 1.33
N ILE A 201 10.59 -11.00 2.62
CA ILE A 201 9.81 -10.43 3.70
C ILE A 201 10.66 -9.33 4.31
N ILE A 202 10.15 -8.10 4.41
CA ILE A 202 10.91 -6.96 4.89
C ILE A 202 10.13 -6.30 6.03
N GLU A 203 10.79 -6.20 7.17
CA GLU A 203 10.35 -5.37 8.29
C GLU A 203 11.17 -4.08 8.20
N PRO A 204 10.58 -2.97 7.73
CA PRO A 204 11.32 -1.75 7.51
C PRO A 204 11.87 -1.18 8.82
N GLN A 205 12.98 -0.46 8.73
CA GLN A 205 13.53 0.32 9.83
C GLN A 205 13.37 1.81 9.52
N PRO A 206 13.04 2.65 10.51
CA PRO A 206 12.93 4.08 10.30
C PRO A 206 14.30 4.68 9.98
N THR A 207 14.30 5.74 9.17
CA THR A 207 15.52 6.44 8.76
C THR A 207 16.13 7.26 9.90
N GLN A 208 17.37 7.75 9.70
CA GLN A 208 17.99 8.68 10.63
C GLN A 208 17.21 9.99 10.75
N THR A 209 16.61 10.46 9.66
CA THR A 209 15.71 11.63 9.66
C THR A 209 14.50 11.40 10.57
N PHE A 210 13.89 10.20 10.56
CA PHE A 210 12.83 9.86 11.51
C PHE A 210 13.30 10.04 12.96
N LYS A 211 14.52 9.59 13.29
CA LYS A 211 15.10 9.72 14.63
C LYS A 211 15.24 11.18 15.06
N GLU A 212 15.69 12.04 14.14
CA GLU A 212 15.87 13.47 14.40
C GLU A 212 14.56 14.17 14.74
N TYR A 213 13.48 13.85 14.03
CA TYR A 213 12.16 14.49 14.24
C TYR A 213 11.33 13.82 15.34
N ALA A 214 11.51 12.55 15.61
CA ALA A 214 10.69 11.79 16.57
C ALA A 214 11.49 10.68 17.28
N PRO A 215 12.49 11.04 18.12
CA PRO A 215 13.42 10.06 18.71
C PRO A 215 12.73 9.00 19.58
N GLU A 216 11.72 9.36 20.35
CA GLU A 216 10.98 8.41 21.18
C GLU A 216 10.23 7.36 20.32
N LYS A 217 9.56 7.82 19.25
CA LYS A 217 8.87 6.93 18.31
C LYS A 217 9.85 6.06 17.54
N TYR A 218 11.02 6.57 17.20
CA TYR A 218 12.09 5.82 16.58
C TYR A 218 12.49 4.59 17.42
N GLU A 219 12.75 4.81 18.72
CA GLU A 219 13.10 3.71 19.64
C GLU A 219 11.97 2.68 19.82
N VAL A 220 10.71 3.10 19.70
CA VAL A 220 9.57 2.18 19.69
C VAL A 220 9.56 1.33 18.42
N LEU A 221 9.79 1.95 17.26
CA LEU A 221 9.79 1.25 15.96
C LEU A 221 10.93 0.24 15.83
N LEU A 222 12.09 0.48 16.44
CA LEU A 222 13.18 -0.50 16.50
C LEU A 222 12.82 -1.76 17.29
N LYS A 223 11.83 -1.69 18.18
CA LYS A 223 11.40 -2.81 19.04
C LYS A 223 10.11 -3.46 18.54
N ARG A 224 9.32 -2.72 17.75
CA ARG A 224 7.99 -3.16 17.31
C ARG A 224 7.74 -2.68 15.87
N PRO A 225 7.94 -3.55 14.87
CA PRO A 225 7.71 -3.18 13.48
C PRO A 225 6.23 -2.82 13.25
N GLN A 226 5.99 -1.66 12.62
CA GLN A 226 4.64 -1.16 12.33
C GLN A 226 4.12 -1.67 10.99
N PHE A 227 5.02 -1.91 10.04
CA PHE A 227 4.68 -2.34 8.69
C PHE A 227 5.44 -3.60 8.29
N LEU A 228 4.82 -4.35 7.39
CA LEU A 228 5.36 -5.53 6.76
C LEU A 228 5.34 -5.30 5.24
N ILE A 229 6.47 -5.49 4.59
CA ILE A 229 6.60 -5.38 3.14
C ILE A 229 6.86 -6.78 2.58
N ILE A 230 6.16 -7.13 1.52
CA ILE A 230 6.30 -8.39 0.81
C ILE A 230 6.70 -8.11 -0.64
N LYS A 231 7.79 -8.74 -1.07
CA LYS A 231 8.20 -8.80 -2.47
C LYS A 231 8.03 -10.21 -2.99
N SER A 232 7.39 -10.34 -4.12
CA SER A 232 7.10 -11.63 -4.73
C SER A 232 7.09 -11.53 -6.25
N THR A 233 7.31 -12.65 -6.94
CA THR A 233 7.37 -12.74 -8.39
C THR A 233 6.26 -13.64 -8.91
N ASN A 234 5.65 -13.25 -10.04
CA ASN A 234 4.72 -14.10 -10.76
C ASN A 234 5.51 -15.22 -11.45
N SER A 235 5.42 -16.43 -10.88
CA SER A 235 6.01 -17.61 -11.54
C SER A 235 5.34 -17.85 -12.90
N ALA A 236 6.17 -18.11 -13.90
CA ALA A 236 5.73 -18.52 -15.23
C ALA A 236 4.86 -19.78 -15.18
#